data_9d348c3656d24bdf033efbbc20364ae5
#
_entry.id   9d348c3656d24bdf033efbbc20364ae5
#
_cell.length_a   1.000
_cell.length_b   1.000
_cell.length_c   1.000
_cell.angle_alpha   90.00
_cell.angle_beta   90.00
_cell.angle_gamma   90.00
#
_symmetry.space_group_name_H-M   'P 1'
#
loop_
_entity.id
_entity.type
_entity.pdbx_description
1 polymer ?
#
loop_
_entity_poly.entity_id
_entity_poly.type
_entity_poly.pdbx_seq_one_letter_code
_entity_poly.pdbx_strand_id
1 'polypeptide(L)'
;MNKILAAWAWNGPVSEPIAYGEGHINQMYALTEQATQKRYILQKINTDTFKDPDGLMENICGVTDFLREKAKQRGADPERATLHVALTKAGKPYYKAADGGCWRVYDFVENTVCLQQVQSSEDFYQSAVAFGNFQHQLADYPANTLHETIPHFHDTPKRFADFQRAVAEDRMGRAAQVQREIEFVRAREADYHVMVDLLTAGKLPLRVTHNDTKLNNILFDKTTGEGLCVIDLDTVMPGLAANDFGDSIRFGANHCAEDESDLSKVNFSMELFEIYTKGFLQAAGEAFTPLEKQTLPWGAKLMTMECGMRFLADYLEGDHYFHINYETQNLNRARTQFKLTADMEKSWDVMQKIIEKYC
;
A
#
# COMPACT_ATOMS: atom_id res chain seq x y z
N MET A 1 -12.83 -17.28 20.39
CA MET A 1 -11.48 -17.62 19.94
C MET A 1 -11.28 -19.12 19.72
N ASN A 2 -11.50 -20.03 20.69
CA ASN A 2 -11.26 -21.48 20.53
C ASN A 2 -11.95 -22.14 19.32
N LYS A 3 -13.19 -21.74 18.99
CA LYS A 3 -13.90 -22.24 17.79
C LYS A 3 -13.23 -21.80 16.49
N ILE A 4 -12.64 -20.63 16.48
CA ILE A 4 -11.90 -20.08 15.32
C ILE A 4 -10.63 -20.91 15.14
N LEU A 5 -9.80 -21.07 16.19
CA LEU A 5 -8.57 -21.82 16.12
C LEU A 5 -8.79 -23.30 15.74
N ALA A 6 -9.91 -23.89 16.13
CA ALA A 6 -10.27 -25.28 15.77
C ALA A 6 -10.48 -25.50 14.26
N ALA A 7 -10.59 -24.43 13.46
CA ALA A 7 -10.73 -24.53 12.00
C ALA A 7 -9.43 -24.99 11.30
N TRP A 8 -8.27 -24.80 11.91
CA TRP A 8 -6.97 -25.21 11.36
C TRP A 8 -6.48 -26.52 11.95
N ALA A 9 -5.65 -27.24 11.20
CA ALA A 9 -4.99 -28.46 11.64
C ALA A 9 -3.65 -28.11 12.30
N TRP A 10 -3.62 -28.13 13.63
CA TRP A 10 -2.41 -27.92 14.41
C TRP A 10 -1.77 -29.27 14.79
N ASN A 11 -0.44 -29.33 14.86
CA ASN A 11 0.27 -30.52 15.32
C ASN A 11 0.23 -30.68 16.85
N GLY A 12 -0.50 -29.82 17.54
CA GLY A 12 -0.64 -29.83 18.99
C GLY A 12 -1.39 -28.62 19.52
N PRO A 13 -1.40 -28.36 20.81
CA PRO A 13 -2.00 -27.16 21.37
C PRO A 13 -1.32 -25.92 20.84
N VAL A 14 -2.11 -24.87 20.57
CA VAL A 14 -1.62 -23.52 20.27
C VAL A 14 -1.77 -22.62 21.50
N SER A 15 -0.88 -21.64 21.61
CA SER A 15 -0.94 -20.64 22.68
C SER A 15 -2.21 -19.80 22.59
N GLU A 16 -2.55 -19.11 23.65
CA GLU A 16 -3.54 -18.02 23.58
C GLU A 16 -3.06 -16.97 22.56
N PRO A 17 -3.95 -16.50 21.65
CA PRO A 17 -3.62 -15.44 20.73
C PRO A 17 -3.33 -14.12 21.45
N ILE A 18 -2.18 -13.52 21.20
CA ILE A 18 -1.76 -12.26 21.77
C ILE A 18 -1.86 -11.20 20.67
N ALA A 19 -2.49 -10.05 20.96
CA ALA A 19 -2.57 -8.93 20.01
C ALA A 19 -1.17 -8.60 19.47
N TYR A 20 -1.05 -8.43 18.16
CA TYR A 20 0.22 -8.27 17.46
C TYR A 20 0.13 -7.18 16.39
N GLY A 21 1.16 -6.30 16.37
CA GLY A 21 1.26 -5.23 15.39
C GLY A 21 0.34 -4.03 15.67
N GLU A 22 0.48 -3.01 14.86
CA GLU A 22 -0.25 -1.74 14.95
C GLU A 22 -1.19 -1.52 13.74
N GLY A 23 -1.64 -2.62 13.10
CA GLY A 23 -2.51 -2.55 11.93
C GLY A 23 -3.84 -1.82 12.24
N HIS A 24 -4.19 -0.84 11.40
CA HIS A 24 -5.38 -0.02 11.61
C HIS A 24 -6.66 -0.62 11.02
N ILE A 25 -6.55 -1.54 10.06
CA ILE A 25 -7.69 -2.10 9.32
C ILE A 25 -8.10 -3.46 9.88
N ASN A 26 -7.16 -4.40 9.96
CA ASN A 26 -7.39 -5.75 10.41
C ASN A 26 -6.95 -5.95 11.87
N GLN A 27 -7.67 -6.79 12.61
CA GLN A 27 -7.24 -7.22 13.93
C GLN A 27 -6.26 -8.40 13.80
N MET A 28 -5.06 -8.27 14.35
CA MET A 28 -4.00 -9.26 14.25
C MET A 28 -3.60 -9.83 15.61
N TYR A 29 -3.29 -11.13 15.61
CA TYR A 29 -2.85 -11.86 16.80
C TYR A 29 -1.70 -12.78 16.44
N ALA A 30 -0.66 -12.82 17.27
CA ALA A 30 0.37 -13.84 17.19
C ALA A 30 -0.02 -15.05 18.05
N LEU A 31 0.29 -16.24 17.56
CA LEU A 31 0.14 -17.49 18.30
C LEU A 31 1.28 -18.45 17.99
N THR A 32 1.55 -19.37 18.92
CA THR A 32 2.64 -20.36 18.81
C THR A 32 2.08 -21.76 18.98
N GLU A 33 2.40 -22.64 18.05
CA GLU A 33 2.14 -24.07 18.17
C GLU A 33 3.16 -24.70 19.14
N GLN A 34 2.67 -25.26 20.25
CA GLN A 34 3.54 -25.68 21.35
C GLN A 34 4.46 -26.85 20.98
N ALA A 35 4.00 -27.74 20.12
CA ALA A 35 4.77 -28.94 19.77
C ALA A 35 5.98 -28.63 18.88
N THR A 36 5.85 -27.70 17.94
CA THR A 36 6.87 -27.37 16.94
C THR A 36 7.58 -26.06 17.22
N GLN A 37 7.05 -25.24 18.14
CA GLN A 37 7.44 -23.84 18.38
C GLN A 37 7.24 -22.92 17.16
N LYS A 38 6.53 -23.39 16.12
CA LYS A 38 6.19 -22.59 14.94
C LYS A 38 5.20 -21.51 15.34
N ARG A 39 5.46 -20.28 14.87
CA ARG A 39 4.59 -19.12 15.10
C ARG A 39 3.70 -18.85 13.90
N TYR A 40 2.58 -18.22 14.16
CA TYR A 40 1.58 -17.85 13.15
C TYR A 40 0.98 -16.50 13.48
N ILE A 41 0.47 -15.85 12.44
CA ILE A 41 -0.37 -14.65 12.55
C ILE A 41 -1.81 -15.04 12.25
N LEU A 42 -2.69 -14.93 13.23
CA LEU A 42 -4.14 -15.01 13.05
C LEU A 42 -4.68 -13.61 12.81
N GLN A 43 -5.44 -13.43 11.74
CA GLN A 43 -5.95 -12.12 11.35
C GLN A 43 -7.45 -12.19 11.09
N LYS A 44 -8.21 -11.21 11.63
CA LYS A 44 -9.60 -11.00 11.31
C LYS A 44 -9.70 -10.01 10.15
N ILE A 45 -10.24 -10.45 9.03
CA ILE A 45 -10.45 -9.61 7.84
C ILE A 45 -11.52 -8.57 8.14
N ASN A 46 -11.25 -7.31 7.82
CA ASN A 46 -12.24 -6.24 7.91
C ASN A 46 -13.20 -6.31 6.71
N THR A 47 -14.34 -6.99 6.90
CA THR A 47 -15.36 -7.15 5.86
C THR A 47 -16.21 -5.89 5.62
N ASP A 48 -16.01 -4.84 6.40
CA ASP A 48 -16.61 -3.52 6.13
C ASP A 48 -15.84 -2.79 5.02
N THR A 49 -14.53 -3.00 4.95
CA THR A 49 -13.67 -2.49 3.87
C THR A 49 -13.64 -3.46 2.69
N PHE A 50 -13.36 -4.74 2.94
CA PHE A 50 -13.23 -5.79 1.92
C PHE A 50 -14.53 -6.60 1.85
N LYS A 51 -15.45 -6.17 0.98
CA LYS A 51 -16.80 -6.74 0.87
C LYS A 51 -16.85 -8.16 0.31
N ASP A 52 -15.80 -8.55 -0.43
CA ASP A 52 -15.64 -9.86 -1.05
C ASP A 52 -14.42 -10.58 -0.47
N PRO A 53 -14.55 -11.31 0.65
CA PRO A 53 -13.45 -12.08 1.22
C PRO A 53 -12.98 -13.24 0.34
N ASP A 54 -13.84 -13.79 -0.51
CA ASP A 54 -13.45 -14.87 -1.44
C ASP A 54 -12.49 -14.32 -2.49
N GLY A 55 -12.86 -13.27 -3.22
CA GLY A 55 -12.01 -12.63 -4.21
C GLY A 55 -10.71 -12.07 -3.60
N LEU A 56 -10.79 -11.49 -2.39
CA LEU A 56 -9.61 -11.05 -1.64
C LEU A 56 -8.62 -12.21 -1.43
N MET A 57 -9.10 -13.35 -0.94
CA MET A 57 -8.24 -14.49 -0.63
C MET A 57 -7.77 -15.23 -1.88
N GLU A 58 -8.54 -15.20 -2.98
CA GLU A 58 -8.08 -15.68 -4.29
C GLU A 58 -6.89 -14.87 -4.80
N ASN A 59 -6.95 -13.53 -4.71
CA ASN A 59 -5.82 -12.66 -5.05
C ASN A 59 -4.58 -12.99 -4.20
N ILE A 60 -4.74 -13.02 -2.88
CA ILE A 60 -3.62 -13.24 -1.96
C ILE A 60 -2.99 -14.61 -2.19
N CYS A 61 -3.77 -15.67 -2.27
CA CYS A 61 -3.25 -17.02 -2.49
C CYS A 61 -2.56 -17.11 -3.86
N GLY A 62 -3.21 -16.63 -4.93
CA GLY A 62 -2.62 -16.65 -6.26
C GLY A 62 -1.28 -15.95 -6.35
N VAL A 63 -1.19 -14.74 -5.79
CA VAL A 63 0.05 -13.94 -5.78
C VAL A 63 1.12 -14.57 -4.89
N THR A 64 0.77 -15.01 -3.68
CA THR A 64 1.76 -15.62 -2.77
C THR A 64 2.28 -16.96 -3.27
N ASP A 65 1.42 -17.81 -3.81
CA ASP A 65 1.84 -19.09 -4.40
C ASP A 65 2.78 -18.88 -5.58
N PHE A 66 2.47 -17.91 -6.45
CA PHE A 66 3.33 -17.55 -7.57
C PHE A 66 4.70 -17.03 -7.10
N LEU A 67 4.73 -16.13 -6.13
CA LEU A 67 5.96 -15.61 -5.54
C LEU A 67 6.79 -16.70 -4.85
N ARG A 68 6.14 -17.68 -4.21
CA ARG A 68 6.82 -18.84 -3.59
C ARG A 68 7.53 -19.69 -4.64
N GLU A 69 6.89 -19.94 -5.78
CA GLU A 69 7.52 -20.66 -6.89
C GLU A 69 8.69 -19.88 -7.50
N LYS A 70 8.55 -18.55 -7.69
CA LYS A 70 9.67 -17.68 -8.12
C LYS A 70 10.83 -17.70 -7.11
N ALA A 71 10.54 -17.70 -5.80
CA ALA A 71 11.57 -17.81 -4.77
C ALA A 71 12.36 -19.12 -4.86
N LYS A 72 11.67 -20.26 -5.02
CA LYS A 72 12.31 -21.57 -5.22
C LYS A 72 13.20 -21.58 -6.48
N GLN A 73 12.70 -21.05 -7.61
CA GLN A 73 13.43 -21.01 -8.87
C GLN A 73 14.75 -20.24 -8.79
N ARG A 74 14.81 -19.17 -7.97
CA ARG A 74 16.04 -18.40 -7.74
C ARG A 74 16.88 -18.90 -6.54
N GLY A 75 16.51 -20.00 -5.90
CA GLY A 75 17.22 -20.57 -4.76
C GLY A 75 17.06 -19.79 -3.45
N ALA A 76 16.05 -18.92 -3.35
CA ALA A 76 15.68 -18.22 -2.12
C ALA A 76 14.76 -19.09 -1.24
N ASP A 77 14.75 -18.82 0.06
CA ASP A 77 13.85 -19.50 0.99
C ASP A 77 12.41 -18.97 0.83
N PRO A 78 11.46 -19.78 0.30
CA PRO A 78 10.08 -19.35 0.08
C PRO A 78 9.33 -19.05 1.37
N GLU A 79 9.76 -19.62 2.53
CA GLU A 79 9.12 -19.38 3.83
C GLU A 79 9.43 -17.97 4.38
N ARG A 80 10.45 -17.32 3.82
CA ARG A 80 10.87 -15.97 4.21
C ARG A 80 10.63 -14.93 3.11
N ALA A 81 10.64 -15.35 1.85
CA ALA A 81 10.56 -14.44 0.70
C ALA A 81 9.16 -13.87 0.45
N THR A 82 8.11 -14.54 0.92
CA THR A 82 6.71 -14.10 0.79
C THR A 82 5.83 -14.74 1.86
N LEU A 83 4.64 -14.19 2.06
CA LEU A 83 3.66 -14.77 2.97
C LEU A 83 3.20 -16.16 2.50
N HIS A 84 2.82 -16.98 3.47
CA HIS A 84 2.17 -18.26 3.24
C HIS A 84 0.85 -18.33 4.01
N VAL A 85 -0.25 -18.58 3.28
CA VAL A 85 -1.58 -18.74 3.86
C VAL A 85 -1.76 -20.17 4.33
N ALA A 86 -1.95 -20.36 5.63
CA ALA A 86 -2.25 -21.67 6.20
C ALA A 86 -3.72 -22.04 5.90
N LEU A 87 -3.94 -23.16 5.20
CA LEU A 87 -5.28 -23.62 4.87
C LEU A 87 -6.00 -24.19 6.09
N THR A 88 -7.30 -24.00 6.16
CA THR A 88 -8.17 -24.65 7.16
C THR A 88 -8.22 -26.16 6.93
N LYS A 89 -8.75 -26.92 7.89
CA LYS A 89 -9.03 -28.38 7.75
C LYS A 89 -9.90 -28.73 6.54
N ALA A 90 -10.72 -27.76 6.11
CA ALA A 90 -11.58 -27.89 4.92
C ALA A 90 -10.87 -27.50 3.61
N GLY A 91 -9.56 -27.20 3.65
CA GLY A 91 -8.77 -26.76 2.49
C GLY A 91 -9.11 -25.35 2.01
N LYS A 92 -9.72 -24.50 2.87
CA LYS A 92 -10.06 -23.12 2.54
C LYS A 92 -9.00 -22.14 3.07
N PRO A 93 -8.74 -21.01 2.38
CA PRO A 93 -7.73 -20.03 2.80
C PRO A 93 -8.18 -19.15 3.98
N TYR A 94 -9.43 -19.18 4.33
CA TYR A 94 -9.97 -18.49 5.50
C TYR A 94 -11.14 -19.26 6.12
N TYR A 95 -11.49 -18.93 7.35
CA TYR A 95 -12.63 -19.46 8.09
C TYR A 95 -13.67 -18.39 8.32
N LYS A 96 -14.92 -18.65 7.91
CA LYS A 96 -16.07 -17.80 8.23
C LYS A 96 -16.74 -18.30 9.49
N ALA A 97 -16.68 -17.51 10.55
CA ALA A 97 -17.27 -17.82 11.84
C ALA A 97 -18.79 -17.61 11.82
N ALA A 98 -19.49 -18.18 12.81
CA ALA A 98 -20.94 -18.10 12.91
C ALA A 98 -21.50 -16.67 13.09
N ASP A 99 -20.68 -15.76 13.62
CA ASP A 99 -20.98 -14.34 13.77
C ASP A 99 -20.72 -13.53 12.48
N GLY A 100 -20.31 -14.19 11.40
CA GLY A 100 -19.97 -13.57 10.12
C GLY A 100 -18.50 -13.13 10.01
N GLY A 101 -17.71 -13.16 11.07
CA GLY A 101 -16.31 -12.78 11.06
C GLY A 101 -15.47 -13.72 10.18
N CYS A 102 -14.66 -13.16 9.28
CA CYS A 102 -13.76 -13.91 8.41
C CYS A 102 -12.33 -13.88 9.00
N TRP A 103 -11.71 -15.07 9.12
CA TRP A 103 -10.42 -15.25 9.78
C TRP A 103 -9.46 -16.01 8.89
N ARG A 104 -8.21 -15.55 8.81
CA ARG A 104 -7.12 -16.22 8.08
C ARG A 104 -5.91 -16.38 8.97
N VAL A 105 -5.04 -17.29 8.58
CA VAL A 105 -3.78 -17.54 9.28
C VAL A 105 -2.63 -17.48 8.28
N TYR A 106 -1.58 -16.76 8.65
CA TYR A 106 -0.30 -16.77 7.96
C TYR A 106 0.77 -17.45 8.79
N ASP A 107 1.70 -18.11 8.14
CA ASP A 107 2.95 -18.49 8.76
C ASP A 107 3.72 -17.24 9.18
N PHE A 108 4.32 -17.26 10.37
CA PHE A 108 5.10 -16.14 10.86
C PHE A 108 6.48 -16.12 10.16
N VAL A 109 6.88 -15.00 9.62
CA VAL A 109 8.20 -14.83 9.01
C VAL A 109 9.22 -14.50 10.09
N GLU A 110 10.08 -15.46 10.41
CA GLU A 110 11.04 -15.36 11.51
C GLU A 110 12.24 -14.44 11.19
N ASN A 111 12.87 -13.96 12.26
CA ASN A 111 14.06 -13.12 12.19
C ASN A 111 13.88 -11.84 11.32
N THR A 112 12.71 -11.22 11.47
CA THR A 112 12.37 -10.00 10.73
C THR A 112 11.95 -8.87 11.68
N VAL A 113 12.06 -7.63 11.18
CA VAL A 113 11.56 -6.42 11.82
C VAL A 113 10.73 -5.63 10.81
N CYS A 114 9.67 -5.00 11.29
CA CYS A 114 8.86 -4.04 10.55
C CYS A 114 9.23 -2.63 11.01
N LEU A 115 9.57 -1.74 10.07
CA LEU A 115 9.91 -0.36 10.37
C LEU A 115 8.68 0.54 10.18
N GLN A 116 8.35 1.34 11.19
CA GLN A 116 7.19 2.22 11.14
C GLN A 116 7.46 3.54 10.40
N GLN A 117 8.73 3.96 10.37
CA GLN A 117 9.19 5.19 9.72
C GLN A 117 10.56 4.97 9.11
N VAL A 118 10.90 5.75 8.09
CA VAL A 118 12.24 5.81 7.51
C VAL A 118 13.19 6.37 8.57
N GLN A 119 14.15 5.58 9.02
CA GLN A 119 15.17 5.98 9.99
C GLN A 119 16.48 6.40 9.31
N SER A 120 16.72 5.86 8.11
CA SER A 120 17.89 6.16 7.30
C SER A 120 17.55 6.12 5.81
N SER A 121 18.42 6.74 4.99
CA SER A 121 18.31 6.63 3.53
C SER A 121 18.45 5.19 3.04
N GLU A 122 19.19 4.35 3.75
CA GLU A 122 19.33 2.93 3.43
C GLU A 122 18.01 2.17 3.63
N ASP A 123 17.25 2.43 4.70
CA ASP A 123 15.94 1.79 4.91
C ASP A 123 14.99 2.11 3.75
N PHE A 124 15.02 3.36 3.27
CA PHE A 124 14.18 3.77 2.15
C PHE A 124 14.64 3.18 0.82
N TYR A 125 15.96 3.05 0.62
CA TYR A 125 16.52 2.31 -0.51
C TYR A 125 16.12 0.85 -0.49
N GLN A 126 16.22 0.16 0.65
CA GLN A 126 15.86 -1.24 0.79
C GLN A 126 14.35 -1.45 0.60
N SER A 127 13.51 -0.50 1.00
CA SER A 127 12.09 -0.57 0.72
C SER A 127 11.80 -0.45 -0.79
N ALA A 128 12.53 0.41 -1.48
CA ALA A 128 12.45 0.54 -2.93
C ALA A 128 12.85 -0.74 -3.66
N VAL A 129 13.94 -1.38 -3.20
CA VAL A 129 14.39 -2.68 -3.73
C VAL A 129 13.33 -3.76 -3.48
N ALA A 130 12.72 -3.80 -2.30
CA ALA A 130 11.69 -4.79 -1.98
C ALA A 130 10.45 -4.65 -2.88
N PHE A 131 9.90 -3.44 -3.03
CA PHE A 131 8.75 -3.21 -3.91
C PHE A 131 9.11 -3.32 -5.39
N GLY A 132 10.31 -2.92 -5.80
CA GLY A 132 10.81 -3.14 -7.14
C GLY A 132 10.92 -4.63 -7.48
N ASN A 133 11.45 -5.45 -6.58
CA ASN A 133 11.49 -6.90 -6.72
C ASN A 133 10.09 -7.52 -6.74
N PHE A 134 9.15 -7.02 -5.96
CA PHE A 134 7.76 -7.46 -5.99
C PHE A 134 7.15 -7.26 -7.38
N GLN A 135 7.31 -6.06 -7.97
CA GLN A 135 6.87 -5.76 -9.33
C GLN A 135 7.58 -6.64 -10.38
N HIS A 136 8.89 -6.83 -10.25
CA HIS A 136 9.68 -7.67 -11.17
C HIS A 136 9.24 -9.13 -11.17
N GLN A 137 9.08 -9.71 -9.97
CA GLN A 137 8.71 -11.10 -9.82
C GLN A 137 7.28 -11.40 -10.31
N LEU A 138 6.39 -10.41 -10.25
CA LEU A 138 5.00 -10.50 -10.71
C LEU A 138 4.79 -9.99 -12.14
N ALA A 139 5.85 -9.64 -12.87
CA ALA A 139 5.75 -9.07 -14.20
C ALA A 139 5.05 -10.00 -15.23
N ASP A 140 5.15 -11.28 -15.05
CA ASP A 140 4.53 -12.34 -15.88
C ASP A 140 3.27 -12.96 -15.22
N TYR A 141 2.83 -12.45 -14.07
CA TYR A 141 1.55 -12.82 -13.49
C TYR A 141 0.39 -12.18 -14.29
N PRO A 142 -0.66 -12.95 -14.64
CA PRO A 142 -1.79 -12.40 -15.41
C PRO A 142 -2.66 -11.48 -14.56
N ALA A 143 -2.28 -10.20 -14.44
CA ALA A 143 -2.92 -9.22 -13.54
C ALA A 143 -4.45 -9.10 -13.76
N ASN A 144 -4.94 -9.35 -14.98
CA ASN A 144 -6.36 -9.32 -15.31
C ASN A 144 -7.18 -10.48 -14.69
N THR A 145 -6.53 -11.42 -14.02
CA THR A 145 -7.22 -12.49 -13.27
C THR A 145 -7.52 -12.10 -11.82
N LEU A 146 -6.94 -11.00 -11.34
CA LEU A 146 -7.17 -10.51 -10.00
C LEU A 146 -8.51 -9.78 -9.90
N HIS A 147 -9.14 -9.89 -8.73
CA HIS A 147 -10.36 -9.17 -8.37
C HIS A 147 -10.05 -7.75 -7.93
N GLU A 148 -10.87 -6.78 -8.31
CA GLU A 148 -10.87 -5.46 -7.69
C GLU A 148 -11.52 -5.54 -6.31
N THR A 149 -10.73 -5.72 -5.26
CA THR A 149 -11.22 -5.84 -3.88
C THR A 149 -11.75 -4.51 -3.32
N ILE A 150 -11.27 -3.40 -3.85
CA ILE A 150 -11.79 -2.04 -3.63
C ILE A 150 -12.01 -1.39 -4.99
N PRO A 151 -13.26 -1.33 -5.50
CA PRO A 151 -13.54 -0.76 -6.81
C PRO A 151 -13.07 0.70 -6.94
N HIS A 152 -12.47 1.04 -8.09
CA HIS A 152 -11.98 2.38 -8.38
C HIS A 152 -10.96 2.91 -7.37
N PHE A 153 -10.11 2.05 -6.82
CA PHE A 153 -9.22 2.43 -5.71
C PHE A 153 -8.30 3.60 -6.07
N HIS A 154 -7.63 3.54 -7.22
CA HIS A 154 -6.77 4.61 -7.75
C HIS A 154 -7.30 5.20 -9.07
N ASP A 155 -8.61 5.29 -9.22
CA ASP A 155 -9.26 6.04 -10.29
C ASP A 155 -9.30 7.53 -9.90
N THR A 156 -8.23 8.25 -10.26
CA THR A 156 -8.05 9.65 -9.86
C THR A 156 -9.14 10.59 -10.39
N PRO A 157 -9.70 10.45 -11.63
CA PRO A 157 -10.89 11.18 -12.06
C PRO A 157 -12.10 10.91 -11.17
N LYS A 158 -12.33 9.65 -10.80
CA LYS A 158 -13.44 9.28 -9.90
C LYS A 158 -13.25 9.85 -8.50
N ARG A 159 -12.02 9.83 -7.96
CA ARG A 159 -11.68 10.47 -6.68
C ARG A 159 -11.93 11.96 -6.71
N PHE A 160 -11.61 12.63 -7.83
CA PHE A 160 -11.92 14.04 -8.01
C PHE A 160 -13.42 14.29 -8.06
N ALA A 161 -14.21 13.47 -8.75
CA ALA A 161 -15.67 13.57 -8.77
C ALA A 161 -16.27 13.39 -7.37
N ASP A 162 -15.78 12.42 -6.58
CA ASP A 162 -16.20 12.22 -5.20
C ASP A 162 -15.85 13.41 -4.30
N PHE A 163 -14.66 13.98 -4.45
CA PHE A 163 -14.26 15.20 -3.78
C PHE A 163 -15.18 16.39 -4.14
N GLN A 164 -15.49 16.57 -5.43
CA GLN A 164 -16.40 17.64 -5.86
C GLN A 164 -17.79 17.49 -5.24
N ARG A 165 -18.29 16.26 -5.11
CA ARG A 165 -19.55 15.96 -4.43
C ARG A 165 -19.48 16.35 -2.95
N ALA A 166 -18.41 15.97 -2.23
CA ALA A 166 -18.21 16.33 -0.82
C ALA A 166 -18.19 17.84 -0.61
N VAL A 167 -17.55 18.59 -1.53
CA VAL A 167 -17.56 20.08 -1.52
C VAL A 167 -18.95 20.65 -1.74
N ALA A 168 -19.72 20.07 -2.67
CA ALA A 168 -21.06 20.57 -3.01
C ALA A 168 -22.09 20.28 -1.90
N GLU A 169 -21.97 19.12 -1.26
CA GLU A 169 -22.84 18.72 -0.14
C GLU A 169 -22.51 19.49 1.14
N ASP A 170 -21.25 19.83 1.36
CA ASP A 170 -20.72 20.57 2.53
C ASP A 170 -21.42 20.19 3.85
N ARG A 171 -21.51 18.90 4.13
CA ARG A 171 -22.32 18.34 5.23
C ARG A 171 -22.02 18.96 6.59
N MET A 172 -20.77 19.37 6.79
CA MET A 172 -20.32 19.97 8.05
C MET A 172 -20.26 21.50 8.01
N GLY A 173 -20.60 22.16 6.89
CA GLY A 173 -20.49 23.62 6.74
C GLY A 173 -19.04 24.13 6.79
N ARG A 174 -18.07 23.31 6.40
CA ARG A 174 -16.63 23.60 6.49
C ARG A 174 -16.03 24.12 5.19
N ALA A 175 -16.73 24.00 4.04
CA ALA A 175 -16.17 24.35 2.73
C ALA A 175 -15.73 25.82 2.61
N ALA A 176 -16.44 26.75 3.23
CA ALA A 176 -16.05 28.17 3.23
C ALA A 176 -14.70 28.42 3.89
N GLN A 177 -14.27 27.55 4.82
CA GLN A 177 -13.01 27.71 5.58
C GLN A 177 -11.79 27.14 4.83
N VAL A 178 -12.02 26.33 3.80
CA VAL A 178 -10.98 25.59 3.05
C VAL A 178 -11.00 25.88 1.55
N GLN A 179 -11.42 27.08 1.16
CA GLN A 179 -11.53 27.49 -0.24
C GLN A 179 -10.20 27.41 -0.99
N ARG A 180 -9.07 27.72 -0.32
CA ARG A 180 -7.74 27.64 -0.93
C ARG A 180 -7.36 26.19 -1.29
N GLU A 181 -7.68 25.27 -0.43
CA GLU A 181 -7.45 23.84 -0.61
C GLU A 181 -8.35 23.30 -1.73
N ILE A 182 -9.61 23.73 -1.77
CA ILE A 182 -10.57 23.37 -2.85
C ILE A 182 -10.08 23.87 -4.20
N GLU A 183 -9.66 25.15 -4.29
CA GLU A 183 -9.12 25.73 -5.51
C GLU A 183 -7.82 25.05 -5.95
N PHE A 184 -6.94 24.69 -5.00
CA PHE A 184 -5.72 23.95 -5.29
C PHE A 184 -6.02 22.62 -5.99
N VAL A 185 -7.00 21.87 -5.51
CA VAL A 185 -7.44 20.60 -6.12
C VAL A 185 -8.06 20.86 -7.50
N ARG A 186 -8.99 21.81 -7.63
CA ARG A 186 -9.68 22.11 -8.90
C ARG A 186 -8.75 22.55 -10.01
N ALA A 187 -7.72 23.33 -9.66
CA ALA A 187 -6.75 23.82 -10.64
C ALA A 187 -5.94 22.69 -11.33
N ARG A 188 -6.00 21.46 -10.80
CA ARG A 188 -5.25 20.29 -11.29
C ARG A 188 -6.13 19.21 -11.93
N GLU A 189 -7.37 19.56 -12.28
CA GLU A 189 -8.34 18.60 -12.87
C GLU A 189 -7.77 17.84 -14.06
N ALA A 190 -7.06 18.52 -14.97
CA ALA A 190 -6.47 17.91 -16.15
C ALA A 190 -5.44 16.81 -15.81
N ASP A 191 -4.72 16.97 -14.70
CA ASP A 191 -3.69 16.01 -14.28
C ASP A 191 -4.27 14.66 -13.85
N TYR A 192 -5.47 14.67 -13.27
CA TYR A 192 -6.12 13.45 -12.78
C TYR A 192 -6.45 12.45 -13.89
N HIS A 193 -6.54 12.91 -15.13
CA HIS A 193 -6.85 12.07 -16.29
C HIS A 193 -5.61 11.43 -16.92
N VAL A 194 -4.39 11.94 -16.68
CA VAL A 194 -3.18 11.55 -17.41
C VAL A 194 -2.94 10.04 -17.39
N MET A 195 -2.97 9.42 -16.23
CA MET A 195 -2.66 7.98 -16.12
C MET A 195 -3.82 7.10 -16.59
N VAL A 196 -5.05 7.49 -16.28
CA VAL A 196 -6.26 6.75 -16.69
C VAL A 196 -6.46 6.80 -18.20
N ASP A 197 -6.17 7.94 -18.84
CA ASP A 197 -6.23 8.09 -20.31
C ASP A 197 -5.16 7.22 -21.00
N LEU A 198 -3.95 7.16 -20.46
CA LEU A 198 -2.89 6.28 -20.97
C LEU A 198 -3.27 4.80 -20.84
N LEU A 199 -3.86 4.40 -19.72
CA LEU A 199 -4.37 3.04 -19.52
C LEU A 199 -5.51 2.72 -20.50
N THR A 200 -6.51 3.60 -20.61
CA THR A 200 -7.66 3.43 -21.50
C THR A 200 -7.22 3.37 -22.97
N ALA A 201 -6.20 4.12 -23.34
CA ALA A 201 -5.61 4.07 -24.68
C ALA A 201 -4.73 2.83 -24.92
N GLY A 202 -4.61 1.92 -23.96
CA GLY A 202 -3.79 0.70 -24.05
C GLY A 202 -2.28 0.98 -24.12
N LYS A 203 -1.83 2.16 -23.71
CA LYS A 203 -0.41 2.55 -23.74
C LYS A 203 0.34 2.09 -22.48
N LEU A 204 -0.35 1.95 -21.36
CA LEU A 204 0.18 1.39 -20.12
C LEU A 204 -0.47 0.01 -19.86
N PRO A 205 0.31 -1.00 -19.49
CA PRO A 205 -0.24 -2.30 -19.11
C PRO A 205 -0.78 -2.27 -17.69
N LEU A 206 -1.76 -3.12 -17.40
CA LEU A 206 -2.11 -3.47 -16.03
C LEU A 206 -1.04 -4.43 -15.46
N ARG A 207 -0.63 -4.17 -14.24
CA ARG A 207 0.28 -4.97 -13.44
C ARG A 207 -0.43 -5.47 -12.18
N VAL A 208 0.16 -6.45 -11.52
CA VAL A 208 -0.17 -6.72 -10.12
C VAL A 208 0.42 -5.58 -9.29
N THR A 209 -0.42 -4.81 -8.62
CA THR A 209 0.01 -3.71 -7.76
C THR A 209 -0.33 -3.99 -6.31
N HIS A 210 0.51 -3.55 -5.40
CA HIS A 210 0.28 -3.65 -3.96
C HIS A 210 -0.74 -2.61 -3.48
N ASN A 211 -0.66 -1.39 -4.02
CA ASN A 211 -1.56 -0.25 -3.76
C ASN A 211 -1.54 0.32 -2.32
N ASP A 212 -0.63 -0.14 -1.47
CA ASP A 212 -0.34 0.43 -0.14
C ASP A 212 1.14 0.20 0.19
N THR A 213 2.04 0.82 -0.58
CA THR A 213 3.48 0.55 -0.57
C THR A 213 4.22 1.35 0.50
N LYS A 214 3.71 1.35 1.70
CA LYS A 214 4.35 1.95 2.86
C LYS A 214 5.51 1.11 3.38
N LEU A 215 6.50 1.76 3.99
CA LEU A 215 7.65 1.10 4.60
C LEU A 215 7.25 -0.01 5.60
N ASN A 216 6.20 0.22 6.38
CA ASN A 216 5.71 -0.74 7.36
C ASN A 216 4.97 -1.95 6.75
N ASN A 217 4.83 -2.01 5.41
CA ASN A 217 4.36 -3.18 4.68
C ASN A 217 5.50 -4.04 4.13
N ILE A 218 6.70 -3.90 4.71
CA ILE A 218 7.87 -4.73 4.42
C ILE A 218 8.41 -5.29 5.72
N LEU A 219 8.73 -6.59 5.70
CA LEU A 219 9.55 -7.22 6.71
C LEU A 219 11.01 -7.18 6.28
N PHE A 220 11.83 -6.54 7.09
CA PHE A 220 13.28 -6.45 6.89
C PHE A 220 13.99 -7.58 7.64
N ASP A 221 15.01 -8.16 7.04
CA ASP A 221 15.88 -9.13 7.72
C ASP A 221 16.65 -8.46 8.86
N LYS A 222 16.55 -8.99 10.07
CA LYS A 222 17.23 -8.42 11.25
C LYS A 222 18.76 -8.48 11.17
N THR A 223 19.30 -9.37 10.35
CA THR A 223 20.74 -9.58 10.25
C THR A 223 21.37 -8.71 9.17
N THR A 224 20.71 -8.62 7.99
CA THR A 224 21.26 -7.90 6.83
C THR A 224 20.69 -6.50 6.66
N GLY A 225 19.49 -6.23 7.23
CA GLY A 225 18.75 -4.98 7.00
C GLY A 225 18.05 -4.91 5.64
N GLU A 226 18.15 -5.96 4.83
CA GLU A 226 17.53 -6.01 3.51
C GLU A 226 16.00 -6.19 3.61
N GLY A 227 15.26 -5.56 2.69
CA GLY A 227 13.82 -5.78 2.51
C GLY A 227 13.56 -7.20 2.00
N LEU A 228 12.90 -8.02 2.81
CA LEU A 228 12.79 -9.47 2.60
C LEU A 228 11.43 -9.92 2.09
N CYS A 229 10.35 -9.49 2.73
CA CYS A 229 8.99 -9.97 2.47
C CYS A 229 8.02 -8.80 2.47
N VAL A 230 7.28 -8.64 1.37
CA VAL A 230 6.17 -7.69 1.28
C VAL A 230 4.95 -8.30 1.95
N ILE A 231 4.29 -7.54 2.83
CA ILE A 231 3.14 -7.96 3.63
C ILE A 231 1.95 -7.03 3.41
N ASP A 232 0.82 -7.34 4.05
CA ASP A 232 -0.44 -6.59 3.94
C ASP A 232 -0.99 -6.52 2.50
N LEU A 233 -1.18 -7.72 1.94
CA LEU A 233 -1.56 -7.91 0.52
C LEU A 233 -3.07 -7.70 0.26
N ASP A 234 -3.81 -7.07 1.17
CA ASP A 234 -5.27 -6.90 1.06
C ASP A 234 -5.69 -5.98 -0.08
N THR A 235 -4.80 -5.09 -0.46
CA THR A 235 -5.01 -4.15 -1.57
C THR A 235 -4.36 -4.61 -2.89
N VAL A 236 -3.88 -5.86 -2.94
CA VAL A 236 -3.31 -6.39 -4.19
C VAL A 236 -4.41 -6.55 -5.23
N MET A 237 -4.31 -5.77 -6.30
CA MET A 237 -5.28 -5.66 -7.38
C MET A 237 -4.58 -5.38 -8.72
N PRO A 238 -5.31 -5.44 -9.86
CA PRO A 238 -4.78 -4.91 -11.11
C PRO A 238 -4.62 -3.38 -11.00
N GLY A 239 -3.46 -2.86 -11.38
CA GLY A 239 -3.18 -1.44 -11.32
C GLY A 239 -2.02 -1.00 -12.19
N LEU A 240 -1.57 0.22 -12.01
CA LEU A 240 -0.40 0.77 -12.69
C LEU A 240 0.82 0.75 -11.76
N ALA A 241 1.96 0.28 -12.26
CA ALA A 241 3.21 0.24 -11.48
C ALA A 241 3.59 1.60 -10.89
N ALA A 242 3.22 2.69 -11.57
CA ALA A 242 3.42 4.05 -11.08
C ALA A 242 2.65 4.36 -9.79
N ASN A 243 1.53 3.67 -9.50
CA ASN A 243 0.78 3.85 -8.26
C ASN A 243 1.60 3.34 -7.07
N ASP A 244 2.20 2.15 -7.18
CA ASP A 244 3.06 1.59 -6.13
C ASP A 244 4.29 2.46 -5.88
N PHE A 245 4.98 2.87 -6.95
CA PHE A 245 6.08 3.82 -6.83
C PHE A 245 5.61 5.11 -6.14
N GLY A 246 4.48 5.64 -6.58
CA GLY A 246 3.95 6.91 -6.13
C GLY A 246 3.52 6.91 -4.66
N ASP A 247 2.90 5.84 -4.19
CA ASP A 247 2.47 5.75 -2.79
C ASP A 247 3.67 5.66 -1.83
N SER A 248 4.73 4.94 -2.21
CA SER A 248 5.98 4.92 -1.46
C SER A 248 6.63 6.32 -1.39
N ILE A 249 6.67 7.04 -2.52
CA ILE A 249 7.22 8.40 -2.56
C ILE A 249 6.39 9.35 -1.70
N ARG A 250 5.07 9.29 -1.79
CA ARG A 250 4.15 10.06 -0.96
C ARG A 250 4.41 9.86 0.53
N PHE A 251 4.59 8.62 0.93
CA PHE A 251 4.80 8.25 2.33
C PHE A 251 6.20 8.60 2.83
N GLY A 252 7.25 8.31 2.06
CA GLY A 252 8.63 8.29 2.54
C GLY A 252 9.53 9.42 2.05
N ALA A 253 9.19 10.16 0.97
CA ALA A 253 10.06 11.20 0.44
C ALA A 253 9.85 12.58 1.12
N ASN A 254 9.62 12.57 2.43
CA ASN A 254 9.56 13.75 3.28
C ASN A 254 10.03 13.39 4.70
N HIS A 255 10.30 14.42 5.52
CA HIS A 255 10.82 14.23 6.89
C HIS A 255 9.79 14.58 7.98
N CYS A 256 8.55 14.90 7.60
CA CYS A 256 7.52 15.34 8.53
C CYS A 256 6.47 14.25 8.74
N ALA A 257 5.73 14.37 9.85
CA ALA A 257 4.52 13.62 10.06
C ALA A 257 3.48 13.94 8.98
N GLU A 258 2.60 12.99 8.68
CA GLU A 258 1.55 13.14 7.67
C GLU A 258 0.57 14.29 8.01
N ASP A 259 0.42 14.60 9.29
CA ASP A 259 -0.47 15.65 9.82
C ASP A 259 0.27 16.87 10.37
N GLU A 260 1.52 17.14 9.92
CA GLU A 260 2.27 18.32 10.33
C GLU A 260 1.49 19.60 10.05
N SER A 261 1.21 20.36 11.12
CA SER A 261 0.44 21.60 11.04
C SER A 261 1.26 22.80 10.56
N ASP A 262 2.58 22.78 10.78
CA ASP A 262 3.51 23.80 10.31
C ASP A 262 4.05 23.43 8.91
N LEU A 263 3.37 23.95 7.89
CA LEU A 263 3.73 23.69 6.49
C LEU A 263 5.13 24.17 6.09
N SER A 264 5.78 25.04 6.89
CA SER A 264 7.16 25.44 6.61
C SER A 264 8.17 24.32 6.84
N LYS A 265 7.81 23.31 7.64
CA LYS A 265 8.59 22.10 7.86
C LYS A 265 8.35 21.01 6.81
N VAL A 266 7.20 21.08 6.13
CA VAL A 266 6.84 20.10 5.10
C VAL A 266 7.61 20.42 3.82
N ASN A 267 8.41 19.47 3.36
CA ASN A 267 9.16 19.60 2.13
C ASN A 267 9.30 18.26 1.43
N PHE A 268 9.26 18.27 0.10
CA PHE A 268 9.55 17.11 -0.72
C PHE A 268 11.07 16.93 -0.84
N SER A 269 11.58 15.80 -0.37
CA SER A 269 13.01 15.50 -0.40
C SER A 269 13.41 14.89 -1.74
N MET A 270 14.11 15.66 -2.56
CA MET A 270 14.67 15.19 -3.82
C MET A 270 15.75 14.11 -3.61
N GLU A 271 16.48 14.16 -2.51
CA GLU A 271 17.45 13.13 -2.14
C GLU A 271 16.75 11.78 -1.91
N LEU A 272 15.69 11.75 -1.11
CA LEU A 272 14.94 10.53 -0.86
C LEU A 272 14.23 10.04 -2.14
N PHE A 273 13.69 10.94 -2.95
CA PHE A 273 13.13 10.60 -4.25
C PHE A 273 14.17 9.91 -5.15
N GLU A 274 15.38 10.43 -5.23
CA GLU A 274 16.47 9.83 -6.03
C GLU A 274 16.89 8.46 -5.48
N ILE A 275 17.05 8.35 -4.17
CA ILE A 275 17.40 7.09 -3.49
C ILE A 275 16.36 6.00 -3.76
N TYR A 276 15.08 6.34 -3.59
CA TYR A 276 14.00 5.40 -3.87
C TYR A 276 13.94 5.01 -5.35
N THR A 277 14.02 5.99 -6.25
CA THR A 277 14.03 5.77 -7.71
C THR A 277 15.14 4.81 -8.11
N LYS A 278 16.35 5.01 -7.58
CA LYS A 278 17.49 4.13 -7.84
C LYS A 278 17.18 2.69 -7.42
N GLY A 279 16.76 2.47 -6.18
CA GLY A 279 16.47 1.12 -5.66
C GLY A 279 15.36 0.43 -6.43
N PHE A 280 14.25 1.15 -6.67
CA PHE A 280 13.09 0.63 -7.36
C PHE A 280 13.39 0.24 -8.81
N LEU A 281 14.04 1.11 -9.58
CA LEU A 281 14.37 0.84 -10.98
C LEU A 281 15.50 -0.19 -11.14
N GLN A 282 16.47 -0.25 -10.23
CA GLN A 282 17.47 -1.32 -10.23
C GLN A 282 16.83 -2.70 -10.02
N ALA A 283 15.81 -2.78 -9.19
CA ALA A 283 15.12 -4.04 -8.88
C ALA A 283 14.07 -4.44 -9.93
N ALA A 284 13.35 -3.48 -10.49
CA ALA A 284 12.20 -3.72 -11.38
C ALA A 284 12.39 -3.23 -12.82
N GLY A 285 13.38 -2.40 -13.09
CA GLY A 285 13.49 -1.64 -14.35
C GLY A 285 13.42 -2.43 -15.64
N GLU A 286 13.93 -3.66 -15.67
CA GLU A 286 13.87 -4.53 -16.86
C GLU A 286 12.45 -5.03 -17.15
N ALA A 287 11.58 -5.10 -16.14
CA ALA A 287 10.19 -5.52 -16.30
C ALA A 287 9.30 -4.41 -16.86
N PHE A 288 9.74 -3.16 -16.79
CA PHE A 288 8.95 -1.99 -17.16
C PHE A 288 9.24 -1.51 -18.58
N THR A 289 8.17 -1.15 -19.30
CA THR A 289 8.28 -0.45 -20.58
C THR A 289 8.87 0.95 -20.39
N PRO A 290 9.46 1.55 -21.44
CA PRO A 290 9.96 2.93 -21.34
C PRO A 290 8.90 3.93 -20.87
N LEU A 291 7.63 3.75 -21.30
CA LEU A 291 6.55 4.66 -20.90
C LEU A 291 6.17 4.50 -19.43
N GLU A 292 6.14 3.26 -18.90
CA GLU A 292 5.94 3.04 -17.47
C GLU A 292 6.99 3.77 -16.64
N LYS A 293 8.27 3.67 -17.03
CA LYS A 293 9.36 4.39 -16.35
C LYS A 293 9.16 5.92 -16.40
N GLN A 294 8.83 6.47 -17.58
CA GLN A 294 8.59 7.90 -17.76
C GLN A 294 7.39 8.42 -16.96
N THR A 295 6.43 7.55 -16.63
CA THR A 295 5.24 7.92 -15.86
C THR A 295 5.40 7.82 -14.34
N LEU A 296 6.52 7.34 -13.82
CA LEU A 296 6.74 7.22 -12.36
C LEU A 296 6.60 8.57 -11.61
N PRO A 297 7.07 9.74 -12.12
CA PRO A 297 6.81 11.03 -11.48
C PRO A 297 5.31 11.38 -11.41
N TRP A 298 4.53 10.97 -12.42
CA TRP A 298 3.07 11.12 -12.38
C TRP A 298 2.45 10.28 -11.27
N GLY A 299 2.94 9.05 -11.05
CA GLY A 299 2.53 8.23 -9.91
C GLY A 299 2.76 8.95 -8.59
N ALA A 300 3.97 9.49 -8.36
CA ALA A 300 4.29 10.26 -7.15
C ALA A 300 3.31 11.45 -6.95
N LYS A 301 3.11 12.26 -7.98
CA LYS A 301 2.20 13.40 -7.92
C LYS A 301 0.76 12.99 -7.66
N LEU A 302 0.25 12.03 -8.42
CA LEU A 302 -1.17 11.65 -8.38
C LEU A 302 -1.54 10.89 -7.11
N MET A 303 -0.68 9.99 -6.59
CA MET A 303 -0.96 9.33 -5.31
C MET A 303 -0.96 10.33 -4.15
N THR A 304 -0.06 11.32 -4.18
CA THR A 304 -0.05 12.41 -3.20
C THR A 304 -1.32 13.26 -3.28
N MET A 305 -1.73 13.66 -4.49
CA MET A 305 -2.96 14.43 -4.71
C MET A 305 -4.21 13.65 -4.32
N GLU A 306 -4.31 12.37 -4.71
CA GLU A 306 -5.44 11.51 -4.38
C GLU A 306 -5.62 11.39 -2.87
N CYS A 307 -4.52 11.13 -2.16
CA CYS A 307 -4.54 11.03 -0.71
C CYS A 307 -4.99 12.35 -0.06
N GLY A 308 -4.47 13.48 -0.53
CA GLY A 308 -4.89 14.81 -0.08
C GLY A 308 -6.36 15.10 -0.35
N MET A 309 -6.88 14.75 -1.53
CA MET A 309 -8.30 14.88 -1.86
C MET A 309 -9.18 14.03 -0.93
N ARG A 310 -8.77 12.80 -0.64
CA ARG A 310 -9.52 11.90 0.25
C ARG A 310 -9.56 12.41 1.68
N PHE A 311 -8.44 12.94 2.22
CA PHE A 311 -8.43 13.57 3.53
C PHE A 311 -9.32 14.80 3.59
N LEU A 312 -9.28 15.65 2.56
CA LEU A 312 -10.11 16.86 2.52
C LEU A 312 -11.60 16.54 2.36
N ALA A 313 -11.94 15.53 1.54
CA ALA A 313 -13.32 15.06 1.38
C ALA A 313 -13.87 14.52 2.71
N ASP A 314 -13.11 13.66 3.40
CA ASP A 314 -13.50 13.10 4.69
C ASP A 314 -13.67 14.19 5.76
N TYR A 315 -12.79 15.20 5.78
CA TYR A 315 -12.96 16.38 6.64
C TYR A 315 -14.27 17.13 6.37
N LEU A 316 -14.66 17.30 5.11
CA LEU A 316 -15.92 17.95 4.71
C LEU A 316 -17.15 17.09 5.02
N GLU A 317 -17.00 15.77 5.04
CA GLU A 317 -18.06 14.80 5.31
C GLU A 317 -18.22 14.47 6.81
N GLY A 318 -17.29 14.86 7.68
CA GLY A 318 -17.37 14.70 9.14
C GLY A 318 -16.39 13.69 9.74
N ASP A 319 -15.28 13.41 9.06
CA ASP A 319 -14.18 12.59 9.57
C ASP A 319 -14.60 11.15 9.92
N HIS A 320 -15.27 10.47 8.99
CA HIS A 320 -15.82 9.13 9.21
C HIS A 320 -14.94 8.00 8.68
N TYR A 321 -14.14 8.26 7.65
CA TYR A 321 -13.34 7.24 6.99
C TYR A 321 -11.98 7.05 7.66
N PHE A 322 -11.25 8.15 7.85
CA PHE A 322 -9.92 8.11 8.50
C PHE A 322 -10.05 8.35 9.99
N HIS A 323 -9.43 7.47 10.78
CA HIS A 323 -9.35 7.70 12.22
C HIS A 323 -8.62 9.01 12.53
N ILE A 324 -9.21 9.84 13.38
CA ILE A 324 -8.64 11.10 13.84
C ILE A 324 -8.48 11.10 15.37
N ASN A 325 -7.40 11.73 15.84
CA ASN A 325 -7.13 11.98 17.25
C ASN A 325 -7.53 13.41 17.69
N TYR A 326 -7.72 14.32 16.73
CA TYR A 326 -8.14 15.70 16.95
C TYR A 326 -8.88 16.24 15.71
N GLU A 327 -9.77 17.21 15.91
CA GLU A 327 -10.78 17.68 14.94
C GLU A 327 -10.24 18.12 13.57
N THR A 328 -9.03 18.70 13.50
CA THR A 328 -8.46 19.21 12.23
C THR A 328 -7.41 18.28 11.63
N GLN A 329 -7.28 17.04 12.12
CA GLN A 329 -6.21 16.15 11.69
C GLN A 329 -6.26 15.83 10.19
N ASN A 330 -7.45 15.53 9.65
CA ASN A 330 -7.60 15.27 8.21
C ASN A 330 -7.35 16.52 7.36
N LEU A 331 -7.68 17.71 7.85
CA LEU A 331 -7.33 18.95 7.18
C LEU A 331 -5.81 19.19 7.17
N ASN A 332 -5.10 18.92 8.26
CA ASN A 332 -3.65 19.03 8.32
C ASN A 332 -2.99 18.00 7.39
N ARG A 333 -3.48 16.76 7.36
CA ARG A 333 -3.04 15.73 6.42
C ARG A 333 -3.24 16.17 4.97
N ALA A 334 -4.40 16.72 4.62
CA ALA A 334 -4.66 17.22 3.28
C ALA A 334 -3.67 18.33 2.88
N ARG A 335 -3.44 19.29 3.76
CA ARG A 335 -2.51 20.42 3.55
C ARG A 335 -1.07 19.93 3.35
N THR A 336 -0.64 18.95 4.13
CA THR A 336 0.68 18.31 3.97
C THR A 336 0.82 17.70 2.57
N GLN A 337 -0.16 16.92 2.11
CA GLN A 337 -0.15 16.32 0.77
C GLN A 337 -0.13 17.38 -0.34
N PHE A 338 -0.93 18.45 -0.21
CA PHE A 338 -0.94 19.53 -1.19
C PHE A 338 0.37 20.31 -1.22
N LYS A 339 1.02 20.49 -0.07
CA LYS A 339 2.35 21.11 -0.01
C LYS A 339 3.41 20.25 -0.70
N LEU A 340 3.41 18.94 -0.44
CA LEU A 340 4.31 17.99 -1.14
C LEU A 340 4.08 18.01 -2.65
N THR A 341 2.82 17.99 -3.09
CA THR A 341 2.47 18.10 -4.52
C THR A 341 3.01 19.38 -5.14
N ALA A 342 2.83 20.54 -4.48
CA ALA A 342 3.33 21.81 -4.98
C ALA A 342 4.87 21.84 -5.07
N ASP A 343 5.57 21.14 -4.20
CA ASP A 343 7.03 21.02 -4.25
C ASP A 343 7.49 20.07 -5.37
N MET A 344 6.77 18.97 -5.60
CA MET A 344 7.00 18.08 -6.76
C MET A 344 6.85 18.85 -8.08
N GLU A 345 5.82 19.68 -8.20
CA GLU A 345 5.59 20.51 -9.40
C GLU A 345 6.73 21.48 -9.67
N LYS A 346 7.27 22.13 -8.64
CA LYS A 346 8.44 23.01 -8.76
C LYS A 346 9.70 22.26 -9.18
N SER A 347 9.78 20.98 -8.81
CA SER A 347 10.96 20.13 -9.04
C SER A 347 10.77 19.16 -10.21
N TRP A 348 9.71 19.33 -11.00
CA TRP A 348 9.26 18.37 -12.01
C TRP A 348 10.37 17.94 -12.98
N ASP A 349 11.08 18.91 -13.57
CA ASP A 349 12.15 18.63 -14.52
C ASP A 349 13.32 17.86 -13.88
N VAL A 350 13.56 18.11 -12.59
CA VAL A 350 14.60 17.39 -11.85
C VAL A 350 14.15 15.95 -11.57
N MET A 351 12.91 15.74 -11.20
CA MET A 351 12.33 14.39 -11.03
C MET A 351 12.44 13.58 -12.32
N GLN A 352 12.11 14.18 -13.47
CA GLN A 352 12.21 13.51 -14.77
C GLN A 352 13.68 13.12 -15.08
N LYS A 353 14.64 14.03 -14.88
CA LYS A 353 16.07 13.74 -15.07
C LYS A 353 16.58 12.63 -14.15
N ILE A 354 16.07 12.54 -12.93
CA ILE A 354 16.40 11.44 -12.02
C ILE A 354 15.90 10.10 -12.58
N ILE A 355 14.67 10.06 -13.08
CA ILE A 355 14.14 8.85 -13.73
C ILE A 355 15.02 8.47 -14.92
N GLU A 356 15.31 9.41 -15.82
CA GLU A 356 16.17 9.17 -17.00
C GLU A 356 17.56 8.64 -16.64
N LYS A 357 18.11 9.08 -15.51
CA LYS A 357 19.42 8.64 -15.02
C LYS A 357 19.47 7.16 -14.66
N TYR A 358 18.37 6.58 -14.24
CA TYR A 358 18.30 5.19 -13.75
C TYR A 358 17.48 4.26 -14.67
N CYS A 359 17.04 4.75 -15.85
CA CYS A 359 16.33 3.96 -16.88
C CYS A 359 17.26 3.07 -17.77
#